data_64964b64630d3752b7e501e8bf4d9c68
#
_entry.id   64964b64630d3752b7e501e8bf4d9c68
#
_cell.length_a   1.000
_cell.length_b   1.000
_cell.length_c   1.000
_cell.angle_alpha   90.00
_cell.angle_beta   90.00
_cell.angle_gamma   90.00
#
_symmetry.space_group_name_H-M   'P 1'
#
loop_
_entity.id
_entity.type
_entity.pdbx_description
1 polymer ?
#
loop_
_entity_poly.entity_id
_entity_poly.type
_entity_poly.pdbx_seq_one_letter_code
_entity_poly.pdbx_strand_id
1 'polypeptide(L)'
;MINDHDLTRYSRQIIIPGFEEEGQEEILSKNILIIGAGGLGCPTALHCAATGFGNIDIWDNDKVELSNLNRQIGHKNSRIGFSKAKSLQESCQEINPNISIFSKNKSFGLKSDIKKYDIIFDCTDNIETRYIINKKCHLEKKILVSGAATQFEGQVSVFKSGVDKNLPCYECVFPKKSLNMPNYNCREAGIIGPVTNFIASLQVIEAIRESLFKLKHNENNFFFDHSNAGYLFLYDASTHEINKIKIKKNPNCNICK
;
A
#
# COMPACT_ATOMS: atom_id res chain seq x y z
N MET A 1 -19.05 9.50 -12.55
CA MET A 1 -18.83 10.36 -13.75
C MET A 1 -17.79 11.41 -13.42
N ILE A 2 -16.76 11.50 -14.23
CA ILE A 2 -15.70 12.50 -14.14
C ILE A 2 -16.25 13.86 -14.54
N ASN A 3 -15.96 14.90 -13.79
CA ASN A 3 -16.35 16.27 -14.10
C ASN A 3 -15.17 17.05 -14.74
N ASP A 4 -15.41 18.25 -15.23
CA ASP A 4 -14.37 19.07 -15.92
C ASP A 4 -13.15 19.38 -15.04
N HIS A 5 -13.36 19.51 -13.72
CA HIS A 5 -12.27 19.70 -12.77
C HIS A 5 -11.39 18.44 -12.66
N ASP A 6 -12.02 17.25 -12.61
CA ASP A 6 -11.32 15.98 -12.58
C ASP A 6 -10.59 15.72 -13.90
N LEU A 7 -11.22 16.01 -15.05
CA LEU A 7 -10.58 15.96 -16.37
C LEU A 7 -9.30 16.80 -16.43
N THR A 8 -9.36 18.01 -15.87
CA THR A 8 -8.18 18.87 -15.79
C THR A 8 -7.12 18.30 -14.84
N ARG A 9 -7.51 17.88 -13.63
CA ARG A 9 -6.60 17.38 -12.60
C ARG A 9 -5.88 16.11 -13.02
N TYR A 10 -6.61 15.16 -13.61
CA TYR A 10 -6.09 13.84 -13.96
C TYR A 10 -5.75 13.70 -15.46
N SER A 11 -5.72 14.80 -16.20
CA SER A 11 -5.48 14.81 -17.67
C SER A 11 -4.26 13.99 -18.09
N ARG A 12 -3.17 14.02 -17.31
CA ARG A 12 -1.94 13.27 -17.60
C ARG A 12 -2.05 11.77 -17.38
N GLN A 13 -3.02 11.32 -16.60
CA GLN A 13 -3.33 9.90 -16.38
C GLN A 13 -4.34 9.42 -17.42
N ILE A 14 -5.36 10.23 -17.69
CA ILE A 14 -6.45 9.91 -18.63
C ILE A 14 -5.95 9.68 -20.05
N ILE A 15 -4.91 10.39 -20.50
CA ILE A 15 -4.34 10.20 -21.84
C ILE A 15 -3.49 8.91 -21.98
N ILE A 16 -3.27 8.15 -20.92
CA ILE A 16 -2.52 6.89 -21.00
C ILE A 16 -3.43 5.83 -21.63
N PRO A 17 -3.03 5.21 -22.77
CA PRO A 17 -3.80 4.14 -23.38
C PRO A 17 -4.10 3.03 -22.39
N GLY A 18 -5.39 2.64 -22.29
CA GLY A 18 -5.85 1.62 -21.34
C GLY A 18 -6.04 2.07 -19.89
N PHE A 19 -5.72 3.31 -19.57
CA PHE A 19 -6.16 3.96 -18.33
C PHE A 19 -7.44 4.76 -18.59
N GLU A 20 -7.38 5.76 -19.44
CA GLU A 20 -8.48 6.57 -19.95
C GLU A 20 -9.41 7.11 -18.84
N GLU A 21 -10.58 7.64 -19.20
CA GLU A 21 -11.56 8.13 -18.22
C GLU A 21 -12.11 7.01 -17.35
N GLU A 22 -12.35 5.83 -17.96
CA GLU A 22 -12.86 4.65 -17.25
C GLU A 22 -11.91 4.20 -16.14
N GLY A 23 -10.61 4.23 -16.39
CA GLY A 23 -9.59 3.91 -15.39
C GLY A 23 -9.58 4.93 -14.24
N GLN A 24 -9.74 6.21 -14.55
CA GLN A 24 -9.83 7.24 -13.53
C GLN A 24 -11.11 7.11 -12.70
N GLU A 25 -12.25 6.82 -13.31
CA GLU A 25 -13.51 6.54 -12.60
C GLU A 25 -13.36 5.35 -11.66
N GLU A 26 -12.69 4.29 -12.12
CA GLU A 26 -12.45 3.11 -11.29
C GLU A 26 -11.57 3.45 -10.07
N ILE A 27 -10.51 4.25 -10.23
CA ILE A 27 -9.65 4.71 -9.12
C ILE A 27 -10.44 5.61 -8.16
N LEU A 28 -11.24 6.55 -8.67
CA LEU A 28 -12.10 7.43 -7.86
C LEU A 28 -13.16 6.63 -7.06
N SER A 29 -13.59 5.48 -7.55
CA SER A 29 -14.56 4.62 -6.87
C SER A 29 -13.99 3.87 -5.67
N LYS A 30 -12.68 3.70 -5.57
CA LYS A 30 -12.04 2.82 -4.59
C LYS A 30 -12.07 3.39 -3.17
N ASN A 31 -12.30 2.46 -2.24
CA ASN A 31 -12.12 2.68 -0.80
C ASN A 31 -10.82 2.01 -0.37
N ILE A 32 -9.83 2.76 0.03
CA ILE A 32 -8.55 2.23 0.45
C ILE A 32 -8.27 2.48 1.93
N LEU A 33 -7.55 1.55 2.56
CA LEU A 33 -7.05 1.71 3.93
C LEU A 33 -5.52 1.64 3.92
N ILE A 34 -4.90 2.66 4.48
CA ILE A 34 -3.45 2.71 4.71
C ILE A 34 -3.19 2.49 6.20
N ILE A 35 -2.48 1.42 6.52
CA ILE A 35 -2.13 1.05 7.89
C ILE A 35 -0.67 1.40 8.13
N GLY A 36 -0.44 2.39 8.99
CA GLY A 36 0.85 3.03 9.23
C GLY A 36 1.03 4.33 8.44
N ALA A 37 1.38 5.41 9.14
CA ALA A 37 1.68 6.72 8.59
C ALA A 37 3.18 7.06 8.77
N GLY A 38 4.02 6.05 8.59
CA GLY A 38 5.48 6.12 8.69
C GLY A 38 6.18 6.39 7.35
N GLY A 39 7.40 5.86 7.22
CA GLY A 39 8.24 6.05 6.02
C GLY A 39 7.65 5.51 4.73
N LEU A 40 6.88 4.41 4.79
CA LEU A 40 6.12 3.86 3.65
C LEU A 40 4.75 4.54 3.52
N GLY A 41 4.02 4.67 4.63
CA GLY A 41 2.64 5.18 4.58
C GLY A 41 2.52 6.64 4.14
N CYS A 42 3.50 7.49 4.49
CA CYS A 42 3.51 8.88 4.03
C CYS A 42 3.51 9.00 2.50
N PRO A 43 4.52 8.49 1.77
CA PRO A 43 4.52 8.59 0.32
C PRO A 43 3.38 7.79 -0.33
N THR A 44 2.98 6.62 0.23
CA THR A 44 1.81 5.87 -0.26
C THR A 44 0.55 6.74 -0.24
N ALA A 45 0.25 7.41 0.88
CA ALA A 45 -0.94 8.24 1.01
C ALA A 45 -0.91 9.47 0.08
N LEU A 46 0.25 10.14 -0.02
CA LEU A 46 0.43 11.30 -0.89
C LEU A 46 0.22 10.91 -2.37
N HIS A 47 0.80 9.79 -2.82
CA HIS A 47 0.60 9.29 -4.18
C HIS A 47 -0.85 8.85 -4.42
N CYS A 48 -1.49 8.13 -3.49
CA CYS A 48 -2.89 7.76 -3.62
C CYS A 48 -3.80 8.99 -3.72
N ALA A 49 -3.55 10.04 -2.92
CA ALA A 49 -4.30 11.28 -2.98
C ALA A 49 -4.09 12.02 -4.32
N ALA A 50 -2.84 12.12 -4.78
CA ALA A 50 -2.51 12.75 -6.05
C ALA A 50 -3.11 12.00 -7.25
N THR A 51 -3.07 10.67 -7.23
CA THR A 51 -3.65 9.80 -8.28
C THR A 51 -5.18 9.83 -8.30
N GLY A 52 -5.82 10.17 -7.16
CA GLY A 52 -7.28 10.30 -7.06
C GLY A 52 -8.00 9.04 -6.58
N PHE A 53 -7.40 8.24 -5.69
CA PHE A 53 -8.19 7.24 -4.96
C PHE A 53 -9.27 7.96 -4.16
N GLY A 54 -10.56 7.68 -4.45
CA GLY A 54 -11.65 8.54 -4.01
C GLY A 54 -11.91 8.55 -2.50
N ASN A 55 -11.64 7.44 -1.80
CA ASN A 55 -11.81 7.33 -0.37
C ASN A 55 -10.57 6.71 0.29
N ILE A 56 -9.88 7.49 1.11
CA ILE A 56 -8.64 7.09 1.79
C ILE A 56 -8.82 7.16 3.30
N ASP A 57 -8.73 6.03 3.99
CA ASP A 57 -8.62 5.99 5.46
C ASP A 57 -7.15 5.74 5.84
N ILE A 58 -6.64 6.53 6.79
CA ILE A 58 -5.26 6.43 7.30
C ILE A 58 -5.31 6.09 8.79
N TRP A 59 -4.74 4.94 9.19
CA TRP A 59 -4.71 4.51 10.58
C TRP A 59 -3.28 4.42 11.11
N ASP A 60 -3.02 5.17 12.16
CA ASP A 60 -1.75 5.17 12.90
C ASP A 60 -2.01 5.68 14.31
N ASN A 61 -1.33 5.14 15.32
CA ASN A 61 -1.49 5.54 16.72
C ASN A 61 -0.33 6.38 17.26
N ASP A 62 0.71 6.61 16.45
CA ASP A 62 1.89 7.35 16.86
C ASP A 62 1.73 8.87 16.70
N LYS A 63 2.69 9.58 17.28
CA LYS A 63 2.88 11.02 17.11
C LYS A 63 4.08 11.30 16.20
N VAL A 64 4.05 12.44 15.54
CA VAL A 64 5.17 12.93 14.72
C VAL A 64 6.32 13.31 15.63
N GLU A 65 7.51 12.83 15.33
CA GLU A 65 8.76 13.11 16.03
C GLU A 65 9.81 13.69 15.09
N LEU A 66 10.75 14.46 15.60
CA LEU A 66 11.85 15.03 14.81
C LEU A 66 12.64 13.94 14.06
N SER A 67 12.91 12.82 14.74
CA SER A 67 13.60 11.65 14.19
C SER A 67 12.89 10.97 13.00
N ASN A 68 11.64 11.32 12.77
CA ASN A 68 10.85 10.77 11.69
C ASN A 68 10.99 11.54 10.36
N LEU A 69 11.28 12.84 10.43
CA LEU A 69 11.18 13.77 9.31
C LEU A 69 12.16 13.49 8.16
N ASN A 70 13.23 12.75 8.43
CA ASN A 70 14.22 12.36 7.42
C ASN A 70 13.67 11.36 6.36
N ARG A 71 12.50 10.72 6.64
CA ARG A 71 11.90 9.71 5.75
C ARG A 71 10.37 9.74 5.68
N GLN A 72 9.70 10.38 6.64
CA GLN A 72 8.25 10.49 6.71
C GLN A 72 7.80 11.83 6.10
N ILE A 73 7.95 11.96 4.79
CA ILE A 73 7.81 13.22 4.03
C ILE A 73 6.39 13.82 4.02
N GLY A 74 5.39 13.07 4.48
CA GLY A 74 4.02 13.57 4.67
C GLY A 74 3.85 14.43 5.91
N HIS A 75 4.85 14.46 6.81
CA HIS A 75 4.82 15.28 8.02
C HIS A 75 5.66 16.54 7.87
N LYS A 76 5.33 17.57 8.64
CA LYS A 76 6.03 18.86 8.66
C LYS A 76 6.64 19.11 10.03
N ASN A 77 7.74 19.87 10.09
CA ASN A 77 8.38 20.25 11.37
C ASN A 77 7.39 20.94 12.33
N SER A 78 6.47 21.75 11.81
CA SER A 78 5.42 22.42 12.58
C SER A 78 4.38 21.46 13.20
N ARG A 79 4.38 20.19 12.83
CA ARG A 79 3.43 19.17 13.29
C ARG A 79 4.06 18.16 14.25
N ILE A 80 5.28 18.42 14.76
CA ILE A 80 5.91 17.59 15.81
C ILE A 80 4.97 17.53 17.02
N GLY A 81 4.72 16.31 17.55
CA GLY A 81 3.79 16.03 18.65
C GLY A 81 2.34 15.78 18.22
N PHE A 82 1.96 16.07 16.98
CA PHE A 82 0.61 15.78 16.46
C PHE A 82 0.46 14.29 16.10
N SER A 83 -0.78 13.80 16.04
CA SER A 83 -1.05 12.45 15.54
C SER A 83 -0.52 12.30 14.11
N LYS A 84 0.24 11.24 13.82
CA LYS A 84 0.74 10.94 12.47
C LYS A 84 -0.41 10.79 11.48
N ALA A 85 -1.46 10.06 11.83
CA ALA A 85 -2.62 9.87 10.97
C ALA A 85 -3.26 11.20 10.59
N LYS A 86 -3.47 12.11 11.58
CA LYS A 86 -4.07 13.43 11.32
C LYS A 86 -3.15 14.33 10.51
N SER A 87 -1.87 14.37 10.83
CA SER A 87 -0.86 15.14 10.08
C SER A 87 -0.80 14.73 8.61
N LEU A 88 -0.87 13.42 8.34
CA LEU A 88 -0.83 12.89 6.97
C LEU A 88 -2.14 13.16 6.22
N GLN A 89 -3.30 13.05 6.89
CA GLN A 89 -4.59 13.45 6.34
C GLN A 89 -4.55 14.88 5.80
N GLU A 90 -4.05 15.83 6.60
CA GLU A 90 -3.96 17.24 6.22
C GLU A 90 -3.05 17.44 4.99
N SER A 91 -1.89 16.77 4.95
CA SER A 91 -0.99 16.84 3.80
C SER A 91 -1.61 16.27 2.52
N CYS A 92 -2.38 15.20 2.62
CA CYS A 92 -3.10 14.64 1.48
C CYS A 92 -4.24 15.56 1.02
N GLN A 93 -4.96 16.22 1.93
CA GLN A 93 -6.01 17.19 1.59
C GLN A 93 -5.46 18.46 0.93
N GLU A 94 -4.23 18.89 1.28
CA GLU A 94 -3.52 19.98 0.60
C GLU A 94 -3.20 19.61 -0.87
N ILE A 95 -2.93 18.33 -1.16
CA ILE A 95 -2.68 17.84 -2.53
C ILE A 95 -3.98 17.71 -3.32
N ASN A 96 -4.99 17.08 -2.71
CA ASN A 96 -6.26 16.82 -3.38
C ASN A 96 -7.45 17.02 -2.43
N PRO A 97 -8.07 18.21 -2.45
CA PRO A 97 -9.21 18.51 -1.58
C PRO A 97 -10.52 17.85 -2.02
N ASN A 98 -10.59 17.27 -3.23
CA ASN A 98 -11.84 16.76 -3.81
C ASN A 98 -12.12 15.30 -3.49
N ILE A 99 -11.18 14.58 -2.89
CA ILE A 99 -11.35 13.20 -2.45
C ILE A 99 -11.64 13.14 -0.94
N SER A 100 -12.25 12.05 -0.51
CA SER A 100 -12.58 11.83 0.90
C SER A 100 -11.39 11.23 1.65
N ILE A 101 -10.82 11.96 2.61
CA ILE A 101 -9.68 11.47 3.40
C ILE A 101 -10.02 11.50 4.88
N PHE A 102 -9.93 10.35 5.54
CA PHE A 102 -10.20 10.21 6.97
C PHE A 102 -8.98 9.64 7.70
N SER A 103 -8.77 10.10 8.93
CA SER A 103 -7.71 9.60 9.79
C SER A 103 -8.27 8.99 11.06
N LYS A 104 -7.63 7.92 11.55
CA LYS A 104 -7.93 7.32 12.84
C LYS A 104 -6.65 7.14 13.64
N ASN A 105 -6.61 7.81 14.79
CA ASN A 105 -5.53 7.64 15.77
C ASN A 105 -5.73 6.34 16.55
N LYS A 106 -5.41 5.19 15.92
CA LYS A 106 -5.54 3.86 16.52
C LYS A 106 -4.64 2.83 15.87
N SER A 107 -4.24 1.84 16.65
CA SER A 107 -3.56 0.64 16.16
C SER A 107 -4.51 -0.27 15.38
N PHE A 108 -3.97 -0.99 14.39
CA PHE A 108 -4.68 -2.06 13.72
C PHE A 108 -4.62 -3.35 14.55
N GLY A 109 -5.72 -4.08 14.63
CA GLY A 109 -5.79 -5.31 15.41
C GLY A 109 -6.92 -6.24 14.97
N LEU A 110 -7.07 -7.38 15.67
CA LEU A 110 -8.06 -8.43 15.34
C LEU A 110 -9.51 -7.92 15.27
N LYS A 111 -9.85 -6.91 16.07
CA LYS A 111 -11.20 -6.31 16.10
C LYS A 111 -11.41 -5.22 15.04
N SER A 112 -10.39 -4.91 14.23
CA SER A 112 -10.50 -3.89 13.17
C SER A 112 -11.47 -4.34 12.09
N ASP A 113 -12.44 -3.50 11.74
CA ASP A 113 -13.37 -3.74 10.62
C ASP A 113 -12.76 -3.19 9.33
N ILE A 114 -12.65 -4.05 8.32
CA ILE A 114 -12.10 -3.71 7.00
C ILE A 114 -13.07 -3.98 5.85
N LYS A 115 -14.32 -4.30 6.15
CA LYS A 115 -15.31 -4.72 5.14
C LYS A 115 -15.53 -3.70 4.04
N LYS A 116 -15.53 -2.41 4.38
CA LYS A 116 -15.80 -1.33 3.43
C LYS A 116 -14.68 -1.06 2.43
N TYR A 117 -13.46 -1.56 2.69
CA TYR A 117 -12.30 -1.26 1.84
C TYR A 117 -12.14 -2.31 0.73
N ASP A 118 -11.65 -1.85 -0.41
CA ASP A 118 -11.30 -2.69 -1.57
C ASP A 118 -9.84 -3.12 -1.48
N ILE A 119 -8.95 -2.18 -1.13
CA ILE A 119 -7.51 -2.38 -1.07
C ILE A 119 -6.98 -1.94 0.29
N ILE A 120 -6.11 -2.75 0.87
CA ILE A 120 -5.43 -2.49 2.13
C ILE A 120 -3.93 -2.35 1.85
N PHE A 121 -3.35 -1.23 2.24
CA PHE A 121 -1.90 -1.03 2.23
C PHE A 121 -1.33 -1.36 3.60
N ASP A 122 -0.44 -2.33 3.64
CA ASP A 122 0.40 -2.59 4.81
C ASP A 122 1.69 -1.79 4.71
N CYS A 123 1.75 -0.71 5.49
CA CYS A 123 2.90 0.18 5.63
C CYS A 123 3.46 0.14 7.06
N THR A 124 3.22 -0.98 7.78
CA THR A 124 3.65 -1.14 9.18
C THR A 124 5.10 -1.64 9.27
N ASP A 125 5.75 -1.34 10.39
CA ASP A 125 7.06 -1.87 10.76
C ASP A 125 6.97 -3.01 11.80
N ASN A 126 5.75 -3.46 12.12
CA ASN A 126 5.48 -4.48 13.13
C ASN A 126 5.03 -5.79 12.49
N ILE A 127 5.81 -6.84 12.69
CA ILE A 127 5.58 -8.14 12.05
C ILE A 127 4.30 -8.82 12.53
N GLU A 128 3.92 -8.67 13.79
CA GLU A 128 2.69 -9.25 14.33
C GLU A 128 1.47 -8.61 13.69
N THR A 129 1.51 -7.29 13.51
CA THR A 129 0.46 -6.53 12.82
C THR A 129 0.31 -7.02 11.38
N ARG A 130 1.42 -7.29 10.66
CA ARG A 130 1.39 -7.82 9.29
C ARG A 130 0.63 -9.16 9.19
N TYR A 131 0.85 -10.07 10.14
CA TYR A 131 0.10 -11.33 10.16
C TYR A 131 -1.38 -11.13 10.45
N ILE A 132 -1.75 -10.17 11.31
CA ILE A 132 -3.15 -9.83 11.58
C ILE A 132 -3.78 -9.24 10.32
N ILE A 133 -3.11 -8.32 9.64
CA ILE A 133 -3.57 -7.71 8.37
C ILE A 133 -3.81 -8.81 7.34
N ASN A 134 -2.81 -9.67 7.10
CA ASN A 134 -2.90 -10.78 6.15
C ASN A 134 -4.10 -11.70 6.44
N LYS A 135 -4.27 -12.12 7.70
CA LYS A 135 -5.39 -12.97 8.10
C LYS A 135 -6.74 -12.30 7.84
N LYS A 136 -6.87 -11.01 8.18
CA LYS A 136 -8.12 -10.28 7.96
C LYS A 136 -8.40 -10.06 6.48
N CYS A 137 -7.40 -9.70 5.67
CA CYS A 137 -7.56 -9.55 4.22
C CYS A 137 -7.97 -10.86 3.55
N HIS A 138 -7.40 -12.00 3.98
CA HIS A 138 -7.82 -13.31 3.50
C HIS A 138 -9.29 -13.60 3.83
N LEU A 139 -9.70 -13.45 5.10
CA LEU A 139 -11.05 -13.76 5.55
C LEU A 139 -12.12 -12.85 4.93
N GLU A 140 -11.84 -11.56 4.81
CA GLU A 140 -12.75 -10.55 4.27
C GLU A 140 -12.60 -10.38 2.74
N LYS A 141 -11.82 -11.25 2.08
CA LYS A 141 -11.58 -11.25 0.62
C LYS A 141 -11.11 -9.90 0.09
N LYS A 142 -10.15 -9.27 0.78
CA LYS A 142 -9.58 -7.97 0.40
C LYS A 142 -8.24 -8.15 -0.31
N ILE A 143 -7.90 -7.17 -1.16
CA ILE A 143 -6.57 -7.07 -1.76
C ILE A 143 -5.64 -6.43 -0.74
N LEU A 144 -4.53 -7.09 -0.46
CA LEU A 144 -3.46 -6.59 0.41
C LEU A 144 -2.24 -6.24 -0.43
N VAL A 145 -1.81 -4.99 -0.38
CA VAL A 145 -0.54 -4.53 -0.95
C VAL A 145 0.43 -4.30 0.20
N SER A 146 1.37 -5.23 0.38
CA SER A 146 2.32 -5.21 1.49
C SER A 146 3.67 -4.68 1.04
N GLY A 147 4.21 -3.68 1.74
CA GLY A 147 5.54 -3.13 1.54
C GLY A 147 6.42 -3.29 2.79
N ALA A 148 7.71 -3.49 2.59
CA ALA A 148 8.72 -3.42 3.64
C ALA A 148 10.01 -2.82 3.10
N ALA A 149 10.72 -2.09 3.96
CA ALA A 149 12.01 -1.52 3.61
C ALA A 149 12.93 -1.48 4.85
N THR A 150 14.22 -1.72 4.63
CA THR A 150 15.27 -1.65 5.63
C THR A 150 16.58 -1.29 4.96
N GLN A 151 17.40 -0.44 5.59
CA GLN A 151 18.69 0.00 5.03
C GLN A 151 18.55 0.52 3.60
N PHE A 152 19.11 -0.18 2.63
CA PHE A 152 19.05 0.08 1.18
C PHE A 152 18.17 -0.90 0.43
N GLU A 153 17.45 -1.77 1.12
CA GLU A 153 16.64 -2.82 0.54
C GLU A 153 15.14 -2.59 0.78
N GLY A 154 14.33 -3.11 -0.12
CA GLY A 154 12.88 -3.09 0.03
C GLY A 154 12.19 -4.18 -0.75
N GLN A 155 10.91 -4.39 -0.39
CA GLN A 155 10.09 -5.40 -1.04
C GLN A 155 8.64 -4.97 -1.14
N VAL A 156 7.96 -5.43 -2.19
CA VAL A 156 6.52 -5.26 -2.40
C VAL A 156 5.91 -6.58 -2.86
N SER A 157 4.71 -6.88 -2.38
CA SER A 157 3.91 -7.98 -2.88
C SER A 157 2.42 -7.69 -2.77
N VAL A 158 1.65 -8.23 -3.72
CA VAL A 158 0.18 -8.23 -3.68
C VAL A 158 -0.31 -9.60 -3.22
N PHE A 159 -1.14 -9.61 -2.19
CA PHE A 159 -1.79 -10.80 -1.67
C PHE A 159 -3.31 -10.69 -1.79
N LYS A 160 -3.95 -11.65 -2.45
CA LYS A 160 -5.40 -11.74 -2.60
C LYS A 160 -5.93 -13.18 -2.48
N SER A 161 -5.30 -13.97 -1.63
CA SER A 161 -5.64 -15.39 -1.42
C SER A 161 -7.08 -15.63 -0.94
N GLY A 162 -7.76 -14.62 -0.39
CA GLY A 162 -9.18 -14.70 -0.06
C GLY A 162 -10.09 -14.52 -1.29
N VAL A 163 -9.59 -13.88 -2.34
CA VAL A 163 -10.29 -13.65 -3.61
C VAL A 163 -10.03 -14.81 -4.58
N ASP A 164 -8.76 -15.23 -4.70
CA ASP A 164 -8.34 -16.38 -5.49
C ASP A 164 -7.58 -17.37 -4.60
N LYS A 165 -8.20 -18.54 -4.42
CA LYS A 165 -7.68 -19.62 -3.55
C LYS A 165 -6.38 -20.24 -4.06
N ASN A 166 -6.00 -20.04 -5.32
CA ASN A 166 -4.75 -20.57 -5.89
C ASN A 166 -3.55 -19.68 -5.54
N LEU A 167 -3.79 -18.45 -5.09
CA LEU A 167 -2.74 -17.50 -4.77
C LEU A 167 -2.20 -17.67 -3.34
N PRO A 168 -0.90 -17.40 -3.14
CA PRO A 168 -0.29 -17.40 -1.82
C PRO A 168 -0.81 -16.22 -0.99
N CYS A 169 -0.69 -16.34 0.34
CA CYS A 169 -0.83 -15.21 1.27
C CYS A 169 0.54 -14.81 1.86
N TYR A 170 0.59 -13.75 2.65
CA TYR A 170 1.81 -13.28 3.31
C TYR A 170 2.51 -14.40 4.11
N GLU A 171 1.76 -15.23 4.85
CA GLU A 171 2.32 -16.35 5.65
C GLU A 171 2.89 -17.49 4.79
N CYS A 172 2.54 -17.58 3.51
CA CYS A 172 3.21 -18.50 2.59
C CYS A 172 4.66 -18.10 2.29
N VAL A 173 4.92 -16.80 2.25
CA VAL A 173 6.26 -16.23 1.99
C VAL A 173 7.08 -16.17 3.28
N PHE A 174 6.46 -15.73 4.35
CA PHE A 174 7.07 -15.50 5.66
C PHE A 174 6.39 -16.36 6.72
N PRO A 175 6.71 -17.68 6.81
CA PRO A 175 6.10 -18.55 7.80
C PRO A 175 6.49 -18.17 9.22
N LYS A 176 5.53 -18.10 10.16
CA LYS A 176 5.79 -17.74 11.56
C LYS A 176 6.86 -18.59 12.24
N LYS A 177 6.92 -19.88 11.90
CA LYS A 177 7.91 -20.84 12.46
C LYS A 177 9.35 -20.54 12.03
N SER A 178 9.54 -19.81 10.93
CA SER A 178 10.87 -19.42 10.43
C SER A 178 11.45 -18.20 11.15
N LEU A 179 10.66 -17.56 12.01
CA LEU A 179 11.03 -16.33 12.73
C LEU A 179 11.78 -16.61 14.06
N ASN A 180 12.39 -17.78 14.26
CA ASN A 180 13.40 -18.00 15.31
C ASN A 180 14.71 -17.20 15.07
N MET A 181 14.71 -16.26 14.10
CA MET A 181 15.75 -15.26 13.94
C MET A 181 15.54 -14.15 14.97
N PRO A 182 16.62 -13.61 15.56
CA PRO A 182 16.51 -12.47 16.48
C PRO A 182 15.66 -11.38 15.80
N ASN A 183 14.76 -10.78 16.57
CA ASN A 183 13.91 -9.68 16.11
C ASN A 183 14.82 -8.57 15.54
N TYR A 184 15.07 -8.62 14.23
CA TYR A 184 15.58 -7.45 13.54
C TYR A 184 14.46 -6.40 13.56
N ASN A 185 14.45 -5.59 14.62
CA ASN A 185 13.65 -4.39 14.65
C ASN A 185 14.14 -3.51 13.50
N CYS A 186 13.29 -3.27 12.50
CA CYS A 186 13.60 -2.33 11.42
C CYS A 186 14.06 -0.97 11.96
N ARG A 187 13.68 -0.64 13.20
CA ARG A 187 14.11 0.57 13.93
C ARG A 187 15.59 0.57 14.27
N GLU A 188 16.21 -0.59 14.47
CA GLU A 188 17.62 -0.72 14.84
C GLU A 188 18.54 -0.84 13.63
N ALA A 189 18.03 -1.36 12.51
CA ALA A 189 18.81 -1.56 11.29
C ALA A 189 19.08 -0.27 10.49
N GLY A 190 18.30 0.80 10.74
CA GLY A 190 18.34 2.03 9.94
C GLY A 190 17.61 1.90 8.61
N ILE A 191 17.33 3.04 7.98
CA ILE A 191 16.64 3.12 6.67
C ILE A 191 16.87 4.48 6.03
N ILE A 192 17.10 4.51 4.74
CA ILE A 192 17.19 5.75 3.97
C ILE A 192 15.82 6.11 3.36
N GLY A 193 15.42 7.38 3.49
CA GLY A 193 14.10 7.86 3.05
C GLY A 193 13.76 7.58 1.58
N PRO A 194 14.66 7.82 0.61
CA PRO A 194 14.41 7.49 -0.80
C PRO A 194 14.01 6.03 -1.05
N VAL A 195 14.55 5.07 -0.30
CA VAL A 195 14.17 3.65 -0.44
C VAL A 195 12.73 3.43 0.01
N THR A 196 12.30 4.03 1.13
CA THR A 196 10.89 3.92 1.56
C THR A 196 9.95 4.54 0.53
N ASN A 197 10.34 5.67 -0.08
CA ASN A 197 9.55 6.34 -1.11
C ASN A 197 9.43 5.50 -2.38
N PHE A 198 10.51 4.88 -2.82
CA PHE A 198 10.51 3.98 -3.98
C PHE A 198 9.59 2.77 -3.77
N ILE A 199 9.69 2.12 -2.61
CA ILE A 199 8.83 0.98 -2.26
C ILE A 199 7.35 1.40 -2.17
N ALA A 200 7.06 2.56 -1.59
CA ALA A 200 5.71 3.10 -1.52
C ALA A 200 5.14 3.42 -2.92
N SER A 201 5.96 3.94 -3.83
CA SER A 201 5.56 4.16 -5.22
C SER A 201 5.21 2.85 -5.91
N LEU A 202 5.99 1.79 -5.70
CA LEU A 202 5.67 0.46 -6.21
C LEU A 202 4.36 -0.09 -5.61
N GLN A 203 4.11 0.11 -4.30
CA GLN A 203 2.84 -0.28 -3.69
C GLN A 203 1.65 0.40 -4.39
N VAL A 204 1.74 1.70 -4.67
CA VAL A 204 0.66 2.44 -5.33
C VAL A 204 0.48 1.98 -6.77
N ILE A 205 1.56 1.72 -7.52
CA ILE A 205 1.50 1.16 -8.87
C ILE A 205 0.77 -0.20 -8.86
N GLU A 206 1.10 -1.08 -7.91
CA GLU A 206 0.42 -2.38 -7.79
C GLU A 206 -1.07 -2.24 -7.42
N ALA A 207 -1.43 -1.26 -6.59
CA ALA A 207 -2.83 -0.98 -6.26
C ALA A 207 -3.61 -0.45 -7.48
N ILE A 208 -3.00 0.42 -8.30
CA ILE A 208 -3.57 0.87 -9.57
C ILE A 208 -3.79 -0.33 -10.49
N ARG A 209 -2.76 -1.18 -10.68
CA ARG A 209 -2.87 -2.39 -11.50
C ARG A 209 -4.02 -3.29 -11.07
N GLU A 210 -4.12 -3.57 -9.77
CA GLU A 210 -5.19 -4.42 -9.23
C GLU A 210 -6.59 -3.78 -9.35
N SER A 211 -6.69 -2.45 -9.35
CA SER A 211 -7.93 -1.72 -9.61
C SER A 211 -8.38 -1.86 -11.05
N LEU A 212 -7.45 -1.73 -12.00
CA LEU A 212 -7.72 -1.68 -13.43
C LEU A 212 -7.74 -3.06 -14.10
N PHE A 213 -7.16 -4.07 -13.47
CA PHE A 213 -7.04 -5.43 -14.00
C PHE A 213 -8.36 -6.05 -14.48
N LYS A 214 -9.50 -5.65 -13.91
CA LYS A 214 -10.83 -6.18 -14.25
C LYS A 214 -11.56 -5.36 -15.31
N LEU A 215 -11.06 -4.18 -15.65
CA LEU A 215 -11.66 -3.40 -16.70
C LEU A 215 -11.45 -4.12 -18.04
N LYS A 216 -12.53 -4.42 -18.73
CA LYS A 216 -12.48 -4.98 -20.09
C LYS A 216 -12.07 -3.85 -21.03
N HIS A 217 -10.79 -3.68 -21.22
CA HIS A 217 -10.29 -2.76 -22.22
C HIS A 217 -10.25 -3.42 -23.60
N ASN A 218 -10.43 -2.60 -24.64
CA ASN A 218 -10.27 -3.01 -26.04
C ASN A 218 -8.94 -3.77 -26.24
N GLU A 219 -8.87 -4.59 -27.27
CA GLU A 219 -7.78 -5.52 -27.61
C GLU A 219 -6.35 -4.93 -27.62
N ASN A 220 -6.21 -3.61 -27.43
CA ASN A 220 -4.94 -2.88 -27.43
C ASN A 220 -4.40 -2.50 -26.03
N ASN A 221 -4.96 -3.02 -24.94
CA ASN A 221 -4.56 -2.64 -23.60
C ASN A 221 -3.48 -3.57 -23.02
N PHE A 222 -2.22 -3.26 -23.30
CA PHE A 222 -1.07 -4.04 -22.86
C PHE A 222 -0.62 -3.75 -21.40
N PHE A 223 -1.14 -2.70 -20.73
CA PHE A 223 -0.57 -2.25 -19.46
C PHE A 223 -1.12 -2.98 -18.23
N PHE A 224 -2.38 -3.44 -18.29
CA PHE A 224 -3.10 -3.98 -17.12
C PHE A 224 -3.74 -5.35 -17.39
N ASP A 225 -3.17 -6.13 -18.31
CA ASP A 225 -3.68 -7.41 -18.75
C ASP A 225 -3.53 -8.54 -17.72
N HIS A 226 -2.65 -8.36 -16.73
CA HIS A 226 -2.41 -9.35 -15.70
C HIS A 226 -2.16 -8.74 -14.31
N SER A 227 -2.56 -9.47 -13.28
CA SER A 227 -2.26 -9.18 -11.89
C SER A 227 -0.86 -9.66 -11.52
N ASN A 228 -0.17 -8.89 -10.70
CA ASN A 228 1.10 -9.30 -10.09
C ASN A 228 0.93 -10.06 -8.76
N ALA A 229 -0.32 -10.39 -8.36
CA ALA A 229 -0.53 -11.21 -7.17
C ALA A 229 0.16 -12.57 -7.30
N GLY A 230 0.85 -12.98 -6.26
CA GLY A 230 1.68 -14.19 -6.26
C GLY A 230 3.12 -13.95 -6.71
N TYR A 231 3.53 -12.69 -6.84
CA TYR A 231 4.94 -12.32 -7.01
C TYR A 231 5.44 -11.46 -5.86
N LEU A 232 6.72 -11.60 -5.54
CA LEU A 232 7.48 -10.75 -4.63
C LEU A 232 8.48 -9.95 -5.45
N PHE A 233 8.41 -8.63 -5.33
CA PHE A 233 9.41 -7.72 -5.88
C PHE A 233 10.41 -7.39 -4.78
N LEU A 234 11.68 -7.64 -5.05
CA LEU A 234 12.81 -7.27 -4.20
C LEU A 234 13.60 -6.17 -4.89
N TYR A 235 13.91 -5.11 -4.16
CA TYR A 235 14.74 -4.00 -4.64
C TYR A 235 15.95 -3.83 -3.73
N ASP A 236 17.13 -3.76 -4.35
CA ASP A 236 18.39 -3.38 -3.71
C ASP A 236 18.87 -2.05 -4.29
N ALA A 237 18.83 -0.99 -3.48
CA ALA A 237 19.26 0.34 -3.91
C ALA A 237 20.78 0.48 -3.99
N SER A 238 21.56 -0.43 -3.41
CA SER A 238 23.02 -0.41 -3.49
C SER A 238 23.53 -0.85 -4.88
N THR A 239 22.80 -1.76 -5.54
CA THR A 239 23.10 -2.29 -6.88
C THR A 239 22.11 -1.81 -7.94
N HIS A 240 20.99 -1.19 -7.54
CA HIS A 240 19.84 -0.86 -8.40
C HIS A 240 19.15 -2.08 -9.03
N GLU A 241 19.29 -3.26 -8.44
CA GLU A 241 18.63 -4.46 -8.93
C GLU A 241 17.19 -4.57 -8.46
N ILE A 242 16.31 -5.00 -9.37
CA ILE A 242 14.93 -5.36 -9.08
C ILE A 242 14.71 -6.82 -9.49
N ASN A 243 14.38 -7.66 -8.51
CA ASN A 243 14.12 -9.07 -8.74
C ASN A 243 12.63 -9.37 -8.57
N LYS A 244 11.98 -9.95 -9.58
CA LYS A 244 10.60 -10.44 -9.54
C LYS A 244 10.58 -11.95 -9.33
N ILE A 245 10.14 -12.38 -8.15
CA ILE A 245 10.16 -13.79 -7.76
C ILE A 245 8.73 -14.32 -7.68
N LYS A 246 8.42 -15.41 -8.38
CA LYS A 246 7.13 -16.09 -8.29
C LYS A 246 7.03 -16.86 -6.98
N ILE A 247 5.99 -16.59 -6.22
CA ILE A 247 5.74 -17.23 -4.92
C ILE A 247 4.85 -18.45 -5.13
N LYS A 248 5.26 -19.60 -4.58
CA LYS A 248 4.41 -20.78 -4.52
C LYS A 248 3.52 -20.74 -3.27
N LYS A 249 2.23 -21.09 -3.42
CA LYS A 249 1.35 -21.27 -2.28
C LYS A 249 1.84 -22.46 -1.44
N ASN A 250 1.90 -22.27 -0.12
CA ASN A 250 2.20 -23.35 0.81
C ASN A 250 0.93 -24.15 1.09
N PRO A 251 0.86 -25.46 0.73
CA PRO A 251 -0.32 -26.29 0.95
C PRO A 251 -0.64 -26.49 2.45
N ASN A 252 0.35 -26.30 3.32
CA ASN A 252 0.21 -26.42 4.78
C ASN A 252 0.07 -25.04 5.48
N CYS A 253 -0.22 -23.97 4.73
CA CYS A 253 -0.40 -22.64 5.32
C CYS A 253 -1.60 -22.60 6.26
N ASN A 254 -1.42 -22.06 7.48
CA ASN A 254 -2.50 -21.98 8.47
C ASN A 254 -3.61 -20.96 8.10
N ILE A 255 -3.34 -20.06 7.16
CA ILE A 255 -4.28 -19.00 6.77
C ILE A 255 -5.04 -19.35 5.49
N CYS A 256 -4.33 -19.76 4.43
CA CYS A 256 -4.92 -19.84 3.09
C CYS A 256 -4.92 -21.25 2.47
N LYS A 257 -4.72 -22.30 3.32
CA LYS A 257 -4.81 -23.70 2.88
C LYS A 257 -6.17 -24.04 2.28
#